data_1e11a91fe1effa14e2d10bcc97c721c2
#
_entry.id   1e11a91fe1effa14e2d10bcc97c721c2
#
_cell.length_a   1.000
_cell.length_b   1.000
_cell.length_c   1.000
_cell.angle_alpha   90.00
_cell.angle_beta   90.00
_cell.angle_gamma   90.00
#
_symmetry.space_group_name_H-M   'P 1'
#
loop_
_entity.id
_entity.type
_entity.pdbx_description
1 polymer ?
#
loop_
_entity_poly.entity_id
_entity_poly.type
_entity_poly.pdbx_seq_one_letter_code
_entity_poly.pdbx_strand_id
1 'polypeptide(L)' 'LFTMQVKVGNKVLATGIGKNKKKAEQDAAKNAYERIKND' A
#
# COMPACT_ATOMS: atom_id res chain seq x y z
N LEU A 1 -11.18 -3.75 -10.39
CA LEU A 1 -10.29 -3.61 -9.25
C LEU A 1 -9.06 -2.81 -9.62
N PHE A 2 -8.58 -2.04 -8.69
CA PHE A 2 -7.39 -1.23 -8.88
C PHE A 2 -6.29 -1.74 -7.96
N THR A 3 -5.09 -1.74 -8.47
CA THR A 3 -3.92 -2.13 -7.69
C THR A 3 -3.01 -0.94 -7.51
N MET A 4 -2.60 -0.69 -6.28
CA MET A 4 -1.70 0.40 -5.96
C MET A 4 -0.48 -0.13 -5.22
N GLN A 5 0.67 0.46 -5.49
CA GLN A 5 1.88 0.12 -4.77
C GLN A 5 2.38 1.34 -4.02
N VAL A 6 2.75 1.13 -2.77
CA VAL A 6 3.37 2.17 -1.97
C VAL A 6 4.86 1.89 -1.92
N LYS A 7 5.63 2.86 -2.36
CA LYS A 7 7.07 2.73 -2.41
C LYS A 7 7.70 3.76 -1.48
N VAL A 8 8.56 3.28 -0.61
CA VAL A 8 9.27 4.16 0.31
C VAL A 8 10.76 3.98 0.05
N GLY A 9 11.41 5.08 -0.25
CA GLY A 9 12.82 5.04 -0.60
C GLY A 9 13.03 4.27 -1.90
N ASN A 10 13.88 3.28 -1.86
CA ASN A 10 14.20 2.46 -3.02
C ASN A 10 13.49 1.13 -3.04
N LYS A 11 12.58 0.91 -2.11
CA LYS A 11 11.94 -0.38 -1.98
C LYS A 11 10.43 -0.24 -2.15
N VAL A 12 9.83 -1.27 -2.78
CA VAL A 12 8.39 -1.39 -2.78
C VAL A 12 8.00 -1.96 -1.44
N LEU A 13 7.23 -1.22 -0.69
CA LEU A 13 6.90 -1.61 0.67
C LEU A 13 5.65 -2.45 0.73
N ALA A 14 4.62 -2.06 0.02
CA ALA A 14 3.35 -2.76 0.09
C ALA A 14 2.52 -2.54 -1.15
N THR A 15 1.59 -3.46 -1.37
CA THR A 15 0.63 -3.38 -2.47
C THR A 15 -0.76 -3.43 -1.89
N GLY A 16 -1.66 -2.62 -2.44
CA GLY A 16 -3.05 -2.60 -2.03
C GLY A 16 -3.97 -2.77 -3.21
N ILE A 17 -5.13 -3.36 -2.96
CA ILE A 17 -6.15 -3.59 -3.97
C ILE A 17 -7.48 -3.03 -3.47
N GLY A 18 -8.22 -2.38 -4.34
CA GLY A 18 -9.51 -1.82 -3.97
C GLY A 18 -10.42 -1.69 -5.17
N LYS A 19 -11.70 -1.45 -4.90
CA LYS A 19 -12.69 -1.28 -5.94
C LYS A 19 -12.51 0.01 -6.72
N ASN A 20 -11.85 0.97 -6.13
CA ASN A 20 -11.51 2.21 -6.81
C ASN A 20 -10.12 2.64 -6.36
N LYS A 21 -9.60 3.68 -7.01
CA LYS A 21 -8.25 4.12 -6.72
C LYS A 21 -8.05 4.51 -5.26
N LYS A 22 -9.03 5.19 -4.72
CA LYS A 22 -8.94 5.65 -3.34
C LYS A 22 -8.84 4.50 -2.37
N LYS A 23 -9.66 3.48 -2.57
CA LYS A 23 -9.63 2.31 -1.70
C LYS A 23 -8.35 1.51 -1.86
N ALA A 24 -7.88 1.37 -3.09
CA ALA A 24 -6.61 0.68 -3.34
C ALA A 24 -5.47 1.42 -2.66
N GLU A 25 -5.49 2.75 -2.74
CA GLU A 25 -4.47 3.57 -2.12
C GLU A 25 -4.50 3.42 -0.61
N GLN A 26 -5.68 3.45 -0.02
CA GLN A 26 -5.82 3.29 1.42
C GLN A 26 -5.34 1.91 1.87
N ASP A 27 -5.67 0.90 1.11
CA ASP A 27 -5.25 -0.45 1.43
C ASP A 27 -3.72 -0.57 1.37
N ALA A 28 -3.12 -0.02 0.34
CA ALA A 28 -1.67 -0.05 0.21
C ALA A 28 -1.00 0.71 1.35
N ALA A 29 -1.55 1.87 1.69
CA ALA A 29 -0.99 2.68 2.77
C ALA A 29 -1.07 1.94 4.10
N LYS A 30 -2.18 1.28 4.34
CA LYS A 30 -2.36 0.53 5.57
C LYS A 30 -1.34 -0.61 5.65
N ASN A 31 -1.18 -1.33 4.56
CA ASN A 31 -0.22 -2.43 4.52
C ASN A 31 1.21 -1.93 4.74
N ALA A 32 1.52 -0.80 4.13
CA ALA A 32 2.84 -0.21 4.30
C ALA A 32 3.07 0.21 5.74
N TYR A 33 2.07 0.81 6.35
CA TYR A 33 2.16 1.25 7.73
C TYR A 33 2.41 0.08 8.68
N GLU A 34 1.69 -1.00 8.47
CA GLU A 34 1.87 -2.18 9.30
C GLU A 34 3.28 -2.77 9.14
N ARG A 35 3.79 -2.71 7.94
CA ARG A 35 5.13 -3.20 7.69
C ARG A 35 6.18 -2.38 8.43
N ILE A 36 6.03 -1.07 8.38
CA ILE A 36 6.95 -0.18 9.08
C ILE A 36 6.85 -0.39 10.58
N LYS A 37 5.64 -0.56 11.07
CA LYS A 37 5.40 -0.71 12.49
C LYS A 37 5.98 -2.01 13.04
N ASN A 38 5.91 -3.07 12.25
CA ASN A 38 6.38 -4.38 12.69
C ASN A 38 7.87 -4.59 12.47
N ASP A 39 8.46 -3.70 11.72
CA ASP A 39 9.88 -3.81 11.45
C ASP A 39 10.66 -3.01 12.50
#